data_e30e09f5680145d88a6be8c8369ccac3
#
_entry.id   e30e09f5680145d88a6be8c8369ccac3
#
_cell.length_a   1.000
_cell.length_b   1.000
_cell.length_c   1.000
_cell.angle_alpha   90.00
_cell.angle_beta   90.00
_cell.angle_gamma   90.00
#
_symmetry.space_group_name_H-M   'P 1'
#
loop_
_entity.id
_entity.type
_entity.pdbx_description
1 polymer ?
#
loop_
_entity_poly.entity_id
_entity_poly.type
_entity_poly.pdbx_seq_one_letter_code
_entity_poly.pdbx_strand_id
1 'polypeptide(L)'
;MNKEFVRVRSSRDILISSVMTVLGIVLIAIPSSVSVNIFGTVLAVPGILMLLFLKTGYKDVNTGLVYKRKIKYYSATAKNDILSSLNGKVSSFDWAETPGGSAVMVDVYVGGKSDKVYVRVSEFVPYNYEPCSDWFEFSKEAASALTR
;
A
#
# COMPACT_ATOMS: atom_id res chain seq x y z
N MET A 1 -13.50 -0.45 -16.77
CA MET A 1 -12.05 -0.38 -17.09
C MET A 1 -11.36 -1.50 -16.30
N ASN A 2 -10.68 -2.42 -16.98
CA ASN A 2 -10.01 -3.52 -16.27
C ASN A 2 -8.59 -3.08 -15.88
N LYS A 3 -8.30 -2.97 -14.58
CA LYS A 3 -6.99 -2.63 -14.03
C LYS A 3 -6.44 -3.81 -13.25
N GLU A 4 -5.20 -4.16 -13.53
CA GLU A 4 -4.49 -5.23 -12.84
C GLU A 4 -3.20 -4.68 -12.22
N PHE A 5 -3.03 -4.91 -10.92
CA PHE A 5 -1.88 -4.47 -10.16
C PHE A 5 -1.09 -5.67 -9.62
N VAL A 6 0.19 -5.72 -9.93
CA VAL A 6 1.10 -6.75 -9.44
C VAL A 6 2.00 -6.17 -8.35
N ARG A 7 2.20 -6.92 -7.26
CA ARG A 7 3.12 -6.52 -6.18
C ARG A 7 4.56 -6.49 -6.67
N VAL A 8 5.21 -5.34 -6.50
CA VAL A 8 6.62 -5.12 -6.85
C VAL A 8 7.37 -4.46 -5.70
N ARG A 9 8.69 -4.57 -5.71
CA ARG A 9 9.53 -3.81 -4.76
C ARG A 9 9.49 -2.34 -5.14
N SER A 10 9.30 -1.49 -4.14
CA SER A 10 9.46 -0.05 -4.32
C SER A 10 10.95 0.33 -4.22
N SER A 11 11.34 1.45 -4.80
CA SER A 11 12.72 1.97 -4.64
C SER A 11 13.08 2.21 -3.17
N ARG A 12 12.07 2.56 -2.35
CA ARG A 12 12.22 2.73 -0.90
C ARG A 12 12.51 1.40 -0.19
N ASP A 13 11.81 0.31 -0.59
CA ASP A 13 12.05 -1.02 -0.02
C ASP A 13 13.50 -1.45 -0.27
N ILE A 14 13.97 -1.28 -1.53
CA ILE A 14 15.33 -1.63 -1.92
C ILE A 14 16.35 -0.79 -1.13
N LEU A 15 16.14 0.51 -1.02
CA LEU A 15 17.06 1.40 -0.31
C LEU A 15 17.18 1.01 1.17
N ILE A 16 16.07 0.90 1.88
CA ILE A 16 16.06 0.59 3.32
C ILE A 16 16.71 -0.76 3.60
N SER A 17 16.28 -1.80 2.86
CA SER A 17 16.80 -3.15 3.07
C SER A 17 18.28 -3.27 2.69
N SER A 18 18.74 -2.57 1.64
CA SER A 18 20.17 -2.55 1.27
C SER A 18 21.00 -1.85 2.34
N VAL A 19 20.57 -0.70 2.84
CA VAL A 19 21.27 0.02 3.91
C VAL A 19 21.39 -0.85 5.17
N MET A 20 20.29 -1.49 5.60
CA MET A 20 20.31 -2.37 6.75
C MET A 20 21.27 -3.56 6.56
N THR A 21 21.24 -4.18 5.39
CA THR A 21 22.10 -5.32 5.07
C THR A 21 23.58 -4.92 5.09
N VAL A 22 23.94 -3.83 4.40
CA VAL A 22 25.31 -3.36 4.31
C VAL A 22 25.85 -2.96 5.67
N LEU A 23 25.08 -2.17 6.45
CA LEU A 23 25.49 -1.79 7.81
C LEU A 23 25.68 -3.01 8.71
N GLY A 24 24.76 -3.98 8.64
CA GLY A 24 24.87 -5.21 9.43
C GLY A 24 26.11 -6.01 9.07
N ILE A 25 26.41 -6.18 7.76
CA ILE A 25 27.63 -6.89 7.31
C ILE A 25 28.89 -6.15 7.75
N VAL A 26 28.94 -4.82 7.63
CA VAL A 26 30.09 -4.02 8.09
C VAL A 26 30.35 -4.21 9.57
N LEU A 27 29.30 -4.18 10.41
CA LEU A 27 29.43 -4.40 11.86
C LEU A 27 29.91 -5.80 12.22
N ILE A 28 29.56 -6.82 11.44
CA ILE A 28 30.06 -8.18 11.62
C ILE A 28 31.55 -8.29 11.22
N ALA A 29 31.93 -7.61 10.14
CA ALA A 29 33.26 -7.71 9.58
C ALA A 29 34.34 -6.93 10.37
N ILE A 30 33.94 -5.91 11.12
CA ILE A 30 34.88 -5.14 11.97
C ILE A 30 35.25 -6.00 13.19
N PRO A 31 36.54 -6.22 13.46
CA PRO A 31 36.98 -6.90 14.66
C PRO A 31 36.67 -6.05 15.91
N SER A 32 35.59 -6.40 16.59
CA SER A 32 35.03 -5.64 17.70
C SER A 32 34.50 -6.57 18.79
N SER A 33 33.78 -6.03 19.76
CA SER A 33 33.16 -6.83 20.83
C SER A 33 32.05 -7.74 20.30
N VAL A 34 31.79 -8.84 20.99
CA VAL A 34 30.71 -9.80 20.67
C VAL A 34 29.36 -9.08 20.55
N SER A 35 29.10 -8.08 21.37
CA SER A 35 27.87 -7.30 21.35
C SER A 35 27.65 -6.57 20.02
N VAL A 36 28.71 -6.01 19.43
CA VAL A 36 28.65 -5.33 18.11
C VAL A 36 28.36 -6.33 17.00
N ASN A 37 28.97 -7.50 17.03
CA ASN A 37 28.75 -8.56 16.05
C ASN A 37 27.32 -9.12 16.13
N ILE A 38 26.75 -9.28 17.33
CA ILE A 38 25.35 -9.65 17.54
C ILE A 38 24.44 -8.58 16.94
N PHE A 39 24.70 -7.30 17.21
CA PHE A 39 23.89 -6.20 16.66
C PHE A 39 23.98 -6.14 15.12
N GLY A 40 25.17 -6.37 14.56
CA GLY A 40 25.35 -6.51 13.13
C GLY A 40 24.49 -7.62 12.52
N THR A 41 24.41 -8.78 13.18
CA THR A 41 23.60 -9.90 12.74
C THR A 41 22.10 -9.57 12.81
N VAL A 42 21.66 -8.91 13.88
CA VAL A 42 20.27 -8.45 14.06
C VAL A 42 19.85 -7.44 12.98
N LEU A 43 20.79 -6.69 12.41
CA LEU A 43 20.52 -5.80 11.26
C LEU A 43 20.61 -6.52 9.92
N ALA A 44 21.65 -7.35 9.71
CA ALA A 44 21.90 -7.99 8.42
C ALA A 44 20.80 -8.99 8.04
N VAL A 45 20.39 -9.85 8.98
CA VAL A 45 19.42 -10.92 8.69
C VAL A 45 18.06 -10.35 8.27
N PRO A 46 17.41 -9.44 9.03
CA PRO A 46 16.17 -8.80 8.55
C PRO A 46 16.37 -8.01 7.27
N GLY A 47 17.50 -7.32 7.08
CA GLY A 47 17.81 -6.60 5.86
C GLY A 47 17.79 -7.51 4.63
N ILE A 48 18.42 -8.67 4.71
CA ILE A 48 18.43 -9.68 3.63
C ILE A 48 17.01 -10.24 3.41
N LEU A 49 16.27 -10.57 4.48
CA LEU A 49 14.89 -11.05 4.35
C LEU A 49 13.98 -10.00 3.70
N MET A 50 14.14 -8.73 4.04
CA MET A 50 13.42 -7.64 3.39
C MET A 50 13.79 -7.51 1.92
N LEU A 51 15.07 -7.66 1.55
CA LEU A 51 15.50 -7.69 0.13
C LEU A 51 14.85 -8.82 -0.64
N LEU A 52 14.62 -9.97 -0.03
CA LEU A 52 14.04 -11.13 -0.71
C LEU A 52 12.52 -11.06 -0.81
N PHE A 53 11.82 -10.64 0.23
CA PHE A 53 10.38 -10.82 0.38
C PHE A 53 9.56 -9.52 0.41
N LEU A 54 10.15 -8.37 0.79
CA LEU A 54 9.39 -7.13 0.92
C LEU A 54 9.00 -6.56 -0.45
N LYS A 55 7.70 -6.41 -0.66
CA LYS A 55 7.11 -5.82 -1.88
C LYS A 55 5.95 -4.92 -1.46
N THR A 56 6.20 -3.62 -1.33
CA THR A 56 5.18 -2.63 -0.91
C THR A 56 4.62 -1.82 -2.07
N GLY A 57 5.24 -1.90 -3.25
CA GLY A 57 4.75 -1.24 -4.47
C GLY A 57 3.74 -2.11 -5.22
N TYR A 58 2.88 -1.45 -5.99
CA TYR A 58 1.91 -2.05 -6.88
C TYR A 58 2.12 -1.50 -8.29
N LYS A 59 2.56 -2.34 -9.21
CA LYS A 59 2.79 -1.96 -10.62
C LYS A 59 1.54 -2.25 -11.42
N ASP A 60 1.02 -1.25 -12.10
CA ASP A 60 -0.04 -1.43 -13.11
C ASP A 60 0.55 -2.15 -14.31
N VAL A 61 -0.01 -3.29 -14.66
CA VAL A 61 0.47 -4.15 -15.76
C VAL A 61 0.41 -3.41 -17.10
N ASN A 62 -0.60 -2.57 -17.30
CA ASN A 62 -0.83 -1.89 -18.59
C ASN A 62 0.10 -0.67 -18.80
N THR A 63 0.36 0.09 -17.74
CA THR A 63 1.15 1.34 -17.86
C THR A 63 2.58 1.19 -17.36
N GLY A 64 2.89 0.13 -16.62
CA GLY A 64 4.19 -0.07 -16.00
C GLY A 64 4.48 0.86 -14.80
N LEU A 65 3.57 1.77 -14.46
CA LEU A 65 3.73 2.72 -13.36
C LEU A 65 3.51 2.07 -12.00
N VAL A 66 4.24 2.56 -10.99
CA VAL A 66 4.17 2.02 -9.63
C VAL A 66 3.30 2.93 -8.76
N TYR A 67 2.41 2.30 -8.03
CA TYR A 67 1.43 2.90 -7.12
C TYR A 67 1.67 2.43 -5.69
N LYS A 68 1.26 3.24 -4.72
CA LYS A 68 1.13 2.84 -3.32
C LYS A 68 -0.32 2.49 -3.04
N ARG A 69 -0.56 1.34 -2.43
CA ARG A 69 -1.89 0.93 -2.00
C ARG A 69 -2.14 1.44 -0.59
N LYS A 70 -3.29 2.08 -0.38
CA LYS A 70 -3.91 2.35 0.91
C LYS A 70 -5.21 1.59 0.96
N ILE A 71 -5.53 1.02 2.11
CA ILE A 71 -6.78 0.31 2.33
C ILE A 71 -7.51 1.03 3.44
N LYS A 72 -8.80 1.27 3.26
CA LYS A 72 -9.68 1.84 4.28
C LYS A 72 -10.88 0.94 4.48
N TYR A 73 -11.32 0.80 5.72
CA TYR A 73 -12.43 -0.08 6.09
C TYR A 73 -13.61 0.69 6.65
N TYR A 74 -14.82 0.29 6.25
CA TYR A 74 -16.08 0.95 6.60
C TYR A 74 -17.15 -0.06 6.99
N SER A 75 -18.21 0.43 7.64
CA SER A 75 -19.41 -0.35 7.93
C SER A 75 -20.22 -0.64 6.66
N ALA A 76 -21.09 -1.65 6.71
CA ALA A 76 -21.97 -1.99 5.59
C ALA A 76 -22.90 -0.83 5.20
N THR A 77 -23.33 -0.02 6.16
CA THR A 77 -24.22 1.14 5.93
C THR A 77 -23.57 2.22 5.08
N ALA A 78 -22.24 2.37 5.13
CA ALA A 78 -21.51 3.38 4.37
C ALA A 78 -21.36 3.04 2.87
N LYS A 79 -21.69 1.82 2.44
CA LYS A 79 -21.48 1.34 1.05
C LYS A 79 -22.10 2.27 0.01
N ASN A 80 -23.37 2.59 0.17
CA ASN A 80 -24.11 3.40 -0.81
C ASN A 80 -23.59 4.83 -0.86
N ASP A 81 -23.25 5.42 0.28
CA ASP A 81 -22.71 6.78 0.37
C ASP A 81 -21.33 6.85 -0.25
N ILE A 82 -20.48 5.84 -0.03
CA ILE A 82 -19.18 5.70 -0.69
C ILE A 82 -19.32 5.63 -2.20
N LEU A 83 -20.18 4.74 -2.72
CA LEU A 83 -20.40 4.60 -4.16
C LEU A 83 -20.98 5.88 -4.79
N SER A 84 -21.93 6.52 -4.12
CA SER A 84 -22.50 7.79 -4.57
C SER A 84 -21.46 8.90 -4.62
N SER A 85 -20.58 8.99 -3.61
CA SER A 85 -19.50 9.95 -3.56
C SER A 85 -18.45 9.70 -4.65
N LEU A 86 -18.10 8.45 -4.93
CA LEU A 86 -17.15 8.10 -6.00
C LEU A 86 -17.72 8.37 -7.40
N ASN A 87 -19.04 8.23 -7.59
CA ASN A 87 -19.70 8.58 -8.86
C ASN A 87 -19.95 10.09 -9.02
N GLY A 88 -19.98 10.85 -7.94
CA GLY A 88 -20.24 12.28 -7.93
C GLY A 88 -19.02 13.09 -7.51
N LYS A 89 -19.00 13.53 -6.26
CA LYS A 89 -17.94 14.36 -5.69
C LYS A 89 -17.26 13.63 -4.54
N VAL A 90 -16.00 13.24 -4.71
CA VAL A 90 -15.23 12.50 -3.69
C VAL A 90 -15.19 13.20 -2.33
N SER A 91 -15.20 14.52 -2.29
CA SER A 91 -15.19 15.30 -1.05
C SER A 91 -16.55 15.36 -0.31
N SER A 92 -17.62 14.76 -0.84
CA SER A 92 -18.93 14.75 -0.19
C SER A 92 -19.05 13.70 0.93
N PHE A 93 -18.12 12.77 1.00
CA PHE A 93 -18.09 11.72 2.02
C PHE A 93 -16.95 11.95 3.01
N ASP A 94 -17.17 11.66 4.28
CA ASP A 94 -16.12 11.65 5.29
C ASP A 94 -15.32 10.34 5.20
N TRP A 95 -14.10 10.44 4.70
CA TRP A 95 -13.21 9.31 4.48
C TRP A 95 -12.46 8.85 5.74
N ALA A 96 -12.87 9.29 6.93
CA ALA A 96 -12.39 8.71 8.17
C ALA A 96 -12.86 7.25 8.29
N GLU A 97 -11.95 6.35 8.67
CA GLU A 97 -12.29 4.94 8.84
C GLU A 97 -13.31 4.76 9.97
N THR A 98 -14.29 3.89 9.75
CA THR A 98 -15.27 3.55 10.80
C THR A 98 -14.58 2.64 11.82
N PRO A 99 -14.53 3.01 13.11
CA PRO A 99 -13.99 2.13 14.15
C PRO A 99 -14.70 0.78 14.14
N GLY A 100 -13.95 -0.31 13.99
CA GLY A 100 -14.52 -1.67 13.88
C GLY A 100 -15.23 -1.97 12.56
N GLY A 101 -15.20 -1.07 11.57
CA GLY A 101 -15.73 -1.32 10.23
C GLY A 101 -14.91 -2.38 9.51
N SER A 102 -15.58 -3.40 8.95
CA SER A 102 -14.91 -4.46 8.16
C SER A 102 -15.78 -4.99 7.02
N ALA A 103 -16.97 -4.42 6.84
CA ALA A 103 -17.90 -4.89 5.82
C ALA A 103 -17.60 -4.36 4.42
N VAL A 104 -17.04 -3.16 4.33
CA VAL A 104 -16.68 -2.53 3.06
C VAL A 104 -15.19 -2.15 3.09
N MET A 105 -14.46 -2.59 2.09
CA MET A 105 -13.05 -2.28 1.89
C MET A 105 -12.90 -1.36 0.67
N VAL A 106 -12.23 -0.23 0.86
CA VAL A 106 -11.90 0.71 -0.21
C VAL A 106 -10.41 0.63 -0.48
N ASP A 107 -10.06 0.12 -1.64
CA ASP A 107 -8.69 0.06 -2.15
C ASP A 107 -8.35 1.34 -2.91
N VAL A 108 -7.33 2.04 -2.46
CA VAL A 108 -6.85 3.29 -3.06
C VAL A 108 -5.41 3.11 -3.54
N TYR A 109 -5.19 3.23 -4.84
CA TYR A 109 -3.88 3.14 -5.46
C TYR A 109 -3.42 4.54 -5.88
N VAL A 110 -2.45 5.09 -5.16
CA VAL A 110 -1.92 6.44 -5.38
C VAL A 110 -0.65 6.36 -6.21
N GLY A 111 -0.65 6.99 -7.37
CA GLY A 111 0.52 7.03 -8.24
C GLY A 111 1.70 7.79 -7.63
N GLY A 112 2.89 7.21 -7.63
CA GLY A 112 4.10 7.88 -7.17
C GLY A 112 4.50 9.01 -8.13
N LYS A 113 4.69 8.67 -9.39
CA LYS A 113 5.07 9.58 -10.49
C LYS A 113 3.89 10.02 -11.36
N SER A 114 2.74 9.36 -11.23
CA SER A 114 1.51 9.68 -11.96
C SER A 114 0.61 10.57 -11.12
N ASP A 115 -0.13 11.47 -11.73
CA ASP A 115 -1.18 12.24 -11.06
C ASP A 115 -2.48 11.46 -10.84
N LYS A 116 -2.51 10.20 -11.26
CA LYS A 116 -3.70 9.35 -11.19
C LYS A 116 -3.81 8.61 -9.86
N VAL A 117 -5.04 8.51 -9.39
CA VAL A 117 -5.46 7.69 -8.25
C VAL A 117 -6.53 6.74 -8.74
N TYR A 118 -6.37 5.46 -8.47
CA TYR A 118 -7.37 4.44 -8.78
C TYR A 118 -8.02 3.96 -7.49
N VAL A 119 -9.33 3.81 -7.52
CA VAL A 119 -10.13 3.40 -6.37
C VAL A 119 -11.02 2.24 -6.76
N ARG A 120 -11.14 1.27 -5.88
CA ARG A 120 -12.07 0.15 -6.03
C ARG A 120 -12.72 -0.16 -4.69
N VAL A 121 -13.99 -0.43 -4.73
CA VAL A 121 -14.77 -0.81 -3.54
C VAL A 121 -15.02 -2.31 -3.58
N SER A 122 -14.79 -2.97 -2.46
CA SER A 122 -15.05 -4.38 -2.25
C SER A 122 -15.92 -4.56 -1.02
N GLU A 123 -16.77 -5.57 -1.03
CA GLU A 123 -17.64 -5.95 0.06
C GLU A 123 -17.16 -7.26 0.68
N PHE A 124 -17.27 -7.38 2.00
CA PHE A 124 -16.95 -8.60 2.70
C PHE A 124 -18.03 -9.66 2.45
N VAL A 125 -17.65 -10.73 1.79
CA VAL A 125 -18.43 -11.97 1.67
C VAL A 125 -17.78 -13.01 2.59
N PRO A 126 -18.49 -14.10 2.98
CA PRO A 126 -17.88 -15.06 3.89
C PRO A 126 -16.47 -15.46 3.46
N TYR A 127 -15.50 -15.16 4.32
CA TYR A 127 -14.05 -15.43 4.18
C TYR A 127 -13.25 -14.61 3.16
N ASN A 128 -13.85 -13.67 2.40
CA ASN A 128 -13.14 -12.90 1.38
C ASN A 128 -13.75 -11.51 1.14
N TYR A 129 -12.98 -10.63 0.47
CA TYR A 129 -13.50 -9.37 -0.08
C TYR A 129 -13.69 -9.53 -1.59
N GLU A 130 -14.90 -9.32 -2.05
CA GLU A 130 -15.24 -9.34 -3.48
C GLU A 130 -15.51 -7.92 -3.99
N PRO A 131 -14.99 -7.58 -5.19
CA PRO A 131 -15.26 -6.28 -5.78
C PRO A 131 -16.74 -6.06 -6.03
N CYS A 132 -17.29 -4.99 -5.47
CA CYS A 132 -18.67 -4.58 -5.70
C CYS A 132 -18.78 -3.32 -6.57
N SER A 133 -17.66 -2.80 -7.07
CA SER A 133 -17.62 -1.70 -8.03
C SER A 133 -16.60 -1.95 -9.14
N ASP A 134 -16.73 -1.20 -10.24
CA ASP A 134 -15.66 -1.00 -11.19
C ASP A 134 -14.53 -0.14 -10.61
N TRP A 135 -13.47 0.04 -11.39
CA TRP A 135 -12.39 0.94 -11.06
C TRP A 135 -12.79 2.39 -11.35
N PHE A 136 -12.64 3.25 -10.35
CA PHE A 136 -12.72 4.70 -10.49
C PHE A 136 -11.32 5.28 -10.70
N GLU A 137 -11.22 6.27 -11.57
CA GLU A 137 -9.99 7.01 -11.85
C GLU A 137 -10.19 8.49 -11.49
N PHE A 138 -9.29 9.03 -10.67
CA PHE A 138 -9.29 10.42 -10.24
C PHE A 138 -7.91 11.05 -10.42
N SER A 139 -7.84 12.39 -10.49
CA SER A 139 -6.60 13.11 -10.23
C SER A 139 -6.26 13.10 -8.74
N LYS A 140 -4.99 13.29 -8.38
CA LYS A 140 -4.59 13.42 -6.97
C LYS A 140 -5.31 14.55 -6.24
N GLU A 141 -5.58 15.63 -6.95
CA GLU A 141 -6.30 16.78 -6.41
C GLU A 141 -7.74 16.39 -6.04
N ALA A 142 -8.48 15.79 -6.97
CA ALA A 142 -9.85 15.33 -6.75
C ALA A 142 -9.95 14.26 -5.65
N ALA A 143 -8.95 13.39 -5.53
CA ALA A 143 -8.88 12.33 -4.55
C ALA A 143 -8.17 12.75 -3.23
N SER A 144 -7.88 14.02 -3.02
CA SER A 144 -7.12 14.49 -1.86
C SER A 144 -7.75 14.12 -0.52
N ALA A 145 -9.07 14.18 -0.42
CA ALA A 145 -9.83 13.77 0.77
C ALA A 145 -9.69 12.26 1.07
N LEU A 146 -9.60 11.44 0.03
CA LEU A 146 -9.50 9.99 0.13
C LEU A 146 -8.07 9.52 0.47
N THR A 147 -7.07 10.30 0.08
CA THR A 147 -5.64 9.93 0.22
C THR A 147 -5.02 10.40 1.54
N ARG A 148 -5.73 11.21 2.29
CA ARG A 148 -5.39 11.57 3.67
C ARG A 148 -5.70 10.42 4.60
#